data_be99815e4ebdff1b781d41f5e45288e6
#
_entry.id   be99815e4ebdff1b781d41f5e45288e6
#
_cell.length_a   1.000
_cell.length_b   1.000
_cell.length_c   1.000
_cell.angle_alpha   90.00
_cell.angle_beta   90.00
_cell.angle_gamma   90.00
#
_symmetry.space_group_name_H-M   'P 1'
#
loop_
_entity.id
_entity.type
_entity.pdbx_description
1 polymer ?
#
loop_
_entity_poly.entity_id
_entity_poly.type
_entity_poly.pdbx_seq_one_letter_code
_entity_poly.pdbx_strand_id
1 'polypeptide(L)'
;DEEESIYLTHFSAIVRARQNQHYQHSIGMLDENEWNAMVSSFKTLLSDPKNLEIWSFISPTFPKDFVNFVDEKIKEGQIYTKN
;
A
#
# COMPACT_ATOMS: atom_id res chain seq x y z
N ASP A 1 13.65 -8.78 -15.90
CA ASP A 1 14.27 -10.10 -15.74
C ASP A 1 13.49 -10.93 -14.72
N GLU A 2 14.00 -12.11 -14.40
CA GLU A 2 13.33 -13.05 -13.51
C GLU A 2 13.20 -12.51 -12.09
N GLU A 3 14.24 -11.86 -11.58
CA GLU A 3 14.23 -11.27 -10.24
C GLU A 3 13.22 -10.14 -10.15
N GLU A 4 13.13 -9.29 -11.16
CA GLU A 4 12.17 -8.20 -11.19
C GLU A 4 10.74 -8.74 -11.24
N SER A 5 10.54 -9.82 -11.99
CA SER A 5 9.23 -10.46 -12.10
C SER A 5 8.79 -11.05 -10.77
N ILE A 6 9.71 -11.69 -10.05
CA ILE A 6 9.44 -12.25 -8.72
C ILE A 6 9.11 -11.13 -7.73
N TYR A 7 9.87 -10.03 -7.77
CA TYR A 7 9.65 -8.90 -6.89
C TYR A 7 8.29 -8.26 -7.14
N LEU A 8 7.94 -8.06 -8.42
CA LEU A 8 6.64 -7.51 -8.80
C LEU A 8 5.50 -8.36 -8.27
N THR A 9 5.59 -9.68 -8.45
CA THR A 9 4.57 -10.62 -7.98
C THR A 9 4.45 -10.57 -6.46
N HIS A 10 5.58 -10.55 -5.77
CA HIS A 10 5.62 -10.51 -4.31
C HIS A 10 4.98 -9.23 -3.76
N PHE A 11 5.39 -8.10 -4.30
CA PHE A 11 4.87 -6.81 -3.85
C PHE A 11 3.37 -6.70 -4.15
N SER A 12 2.94 -7.16 -5.32
CA SER A 12 1.52 -7.14 -5.69
C SER A 12 0.68 -7.98 -4.71
N ALA A 13 1.21 -9.12 -4.27
CA ALA A 13 0.51 -9.95 -3.29
C ALA A 13 0.38 -9.24 -1.94
N ILE A 14 1.42 -8.53 -1.52
CA ILE A 14 1.39 -7.73 -0.28
C ILE A 14 0.31 -6.65 -0.40
N VAL A 15 0.28 -5.94 -1.52
CA VAL A 15 -0.71 -4.87 -1.73
C VAL A 15 -2.13 -5.42 -1.74
N ARG A 16 -2.34 -6.60 -2.33
CA ARG A 16 -3.66 -7.25 -2.30
C ARG A 16 -4.10 -7.57 -0.88
N ALA A 17 -3.18 -8.05 -0.04
CA ALA A 17 -3.47 -8.31 1.36
C ALA A 17 -3.87 -7.02 2.09
N ARG A 18 -3.19 -5.90 1.78
CA ARG A 18 -3.51 -4.60 2.37
C ARG A 18 -4.88 -4.10 1.91
N GLN A 19 -5.22 -4.33 0.64
CA GLN A 19 -6.53 -3.97 0.11
C GLN A 19 -7.64 -4.72 0.84
N ASN A 20 -7.44 -6.00 1.12
CA ASN A 20 -8.40 -6.78 1.88
C ASN A 20 -8.59 -6.22 3.30
N GLN A 21 -7.50 -5.84 3.97
CA GLN A 21 -7.56 -5.23 5.31
C GLN A 21 -8.26 -3.87 5.28
N HIS A 22 -8.02 -3.09 4.24
CA HIS A 22 -8.70 -1.80 4.04
C HIS A 22 -10.21 -2.01 3.94
N TYR A 23 -10.63 -3.00 3.16
CA TYR A 23 -12.04 -3.34 3.03
C TYR A 23 -12.64 -3.75 4.38
N GLN A 24 -11.95 -4.65 5.11
CA GLN A 24 -12.42 -5.11 6.42
C GLN A 24 -12.56 -3.95 7.41
N HIS A 25 -11.62 -3.02 7.39
CA HIS A 25 -11.69 -1.83 8.24
C HIS A 25 -12.90 -0.98 7.88
N SER A 26 -13.17 -0.82 6.59
CA SER A 26 -14.27 0.02 6.11
C SER A 26 -15.65 -0.49 6.53
N ILE A 27 -15.77 -1.80 6.79
CA ILE A 27 -17.03 -2.40 7.23
C ILE A 27 -17.02 -2.72 8.74
N GLY A 28 -16.03 -2.20 9.48
CA GLY A 28 -15.95 -2.36 10.92
C GLY A 28 -15.52 -3.74 11.41
N MET A 29 -14.87 -4.53 10.55
CA MET A 29 -14.50 -5.92 10.84
C MET A 29 -13.03 -6.09 11.19
N LEU A 30 -12.29 -5.00 11.33
CA LEU A 30 -10.87 -5.06 11.66
C LEU A 30 -10.61 -4.26 12.93
N ASP A 31 -9.85 -4.85 13.86
CA ASP A 31 -9.46 -4.19 15.09
C ASP A 31 -8.60 -2.94 14.81
N GLU A 32 -8.85 -1.85 15.55
CA GLU A 32 -8.14 -0.59 15.34
C GLU A 32 -6.63 -0.71 15.56
N ASN A 33 -6.20 -1.54 16.50
CA ASN A 33 -4.77 -1.76 16.72
C ASN A 33 -4.13 -2.45 15.52
N GLU A 34 -4.81 -3.43 14.94
CA GLU A 34 -4.34 -4.11 13.74
C GLU A 34 -4.33 -3.17 12.54
N TRP A 35 -5.36 -2.34 12.42
CA TRP A 35 -5.43 -1.34 11.35
C TRP A 35 -4.27 -0.36 11.43
N ASN A 36 -4.03 0.20 12.62
CA ASN A 36 -2.94 1.17 12.81
C ASN A 36 -1.57 0.56 12.54
N ALA A 37 -1.36 -0.69 12.98
CA ALA A 37 -0.11 -1.41 12.71
C ALA A 37 0.08 -1.63 11.21
N MET A 38 -0.97 -2.02 10.52
CA MET A 38 -0.93 -2.23 9.06
C MET A 38 -0.59 -0.92 8.35
N VAL A 39 -1.26 0.17 8.71
CA VAL A 39 -1.03 1.47 8.06
C VAL A 39 0.43 1.89 8.24
N SER A 40 0.94 1.78 9.45
CA SER A 40 2.32 2.15 9.75
C SER A 40 3.33 1.33 8.94
N SER A 41 3.14 0.02 8.91
CA SER A 41 3.99 -0.90 8.15
C SER A 41 3.92 -0.62 6.65
N PHE A 42 2.72 -0.37 6.13
CA PHE A 42 2.52 -0.11 4.72
C PHE A 42 3.15 1.22 4.30
N LYS A 43 3.07 2.24 5.14
CA LYS A 43 3.73 3.53 4.87
C LYS A 43 5.24 3.35 4.74
N THR A 44 5.82 2.48 5.54
CA THR A 44 7.25 2.16 5.45
C THR A 44 7.58 1.53 4.09
N LEU A 45 6.77 0.58 3.65
CA LEU A 45 6.94 -0.05 2.33
C LEU A 45 6.81 0.98 1.21
N LEU A 46 5.87 1.91 1.34
CA LEU A 46 5.61 2.92 0.31
C LEU A 46 6.64 4.04 0.30
N SER A 47 7.57 4.06 1.25
CA SER A 47 8.66 5.03 1.24
C SER A 47 9.80 4.63 0.30
N ASP A 48 9.83 3.38 -0.15
CA ASP A 48 10.84 2.86 -1.08
C ASP A 48 10.46 3.26 -2.51
N PRO A 49 11.36 3.99 -3.23
CA PRO A 49 11.05 4.42 -4.61
C PRO A 49 10.71 3.27 -5.56
N LYS A 50 11.32 2.11 -5.36
CA LYS A 50 11.04 0.95 -6.19
C LYS A 50 9.59 0.49 -6.00
N ASN A 51 9.11 0.49 -4.76
CA ASN A 51 7.73 0.12 -4.46
C ASN A 51 6.74 1.14 -5.01
N LEU A 52 7.09 2.42 -4.97
CA LEU A 52 6.26 3.47 -5.56
C LEU A 52 6.13 3.30 -7.07
N GLU A 53 7.20 2.93 -7.74
CA GLU A 53 7.19 2.66 -9.17
C GLU A 53 6.24 1.51 -9.51
N ILE A 54 6.33 0.41 -8.74
CA ILE A 54 5.45 -0.74 -8.93
C ILE A 54 3.99 -0.35 -8.65
N TRP A 55 3.75 0.39 -7.57
CA TRP A 55 2.40 0.86 -7.24
C TRP A 55 1.78 1.66 -8.38
N SER A 56 2.55 2.56 -8.98
CA SER A 56 2.12 3.33 -10.13
C SER A 56 1.64 2.43 -11.27
N PHE A 57 2.33 1.30 -11.45
CA PHE A 57 2.02 0.34 -12.51
C PHE A 57 0.77 -0.49 -12.19
N ILE A 58 0.62 -0.96 -10.95
CA ILE A 58 -0.46 -1.88 -10.60
C ILE A 58 -1.73 -1.18 -10.10
N SER A 59 -1.64 0.09 -9.73
CA SER A 59 -2.77 0.81 -9.11
C SER A 59 -4.06 0.79 -9.93
N PRO A 60 -4.03 0.83 -11.28
CA PRO A 60 -5.28 0.76 -12.04
C PRO A 60 -6.05 -0.55 -11.88
N THR A 61 -5.44 -1.59 -11.31
CA THR A 61 -6.13 -2.87 -11.11
C THR A 61 -6.84 -2.96 -9.75
N PHE A 62 -6.79 -1.89 -8.95
CA PHE A 62 -7.39 -1.87 -7.61
C PHE A 62 -8.62 -0.97 -7.55
N PRO A 63 -9.52 -1.21 -6.58
CA PRO A 63 -10.68 -0.33 -6.37
C PRO A 63 -10.25 1.10 -6.08
N LYS A 64 -11.03 2.04 -6.55
CA LYS A 64 -10.68 3.46 -6.48
C LYS A 64 -10.54 3.98 -5.04
N ASP A 65 -11.38 3.53 -4.13
CA ASP A 65 -11.29 3.93 -2.73
C ASP A 65 -9.97 3.50 -2.09
N PHE A 66 -9.50 2.30 -2.44
CA PHE A 66 -8.21 1.81 -1.98
C PHE A 66 -7.06 2.60 -2.60
N VAL A 67 -7.15 2.89 -3.91
CA VAL A 67 -6.14 3.70 -4.60
C VAL A 67 -6.02 5.07 -3.95
N ASN A 68 -7.14 5.71 -3.65
CA ASN A 68 -7.15 7.01 -2.98
C ASN A 68 -6.51 6.94 -1.60
N PHE A 69 -6.80 5.87 -0.85
CA PHE A 69 -6.19 5.65 0.46
C PHE A 69 -4.67 5.52 0.36
N VAL A 70 -4.18 4.70 -0.58
CA VAL A 70 -2.73 4.49 -0.76
C VAL A 70 -2.05 5.79 -1.18
N ASP A 71 -2.63 6.49 -2.15
CA ASP A 71 -2.06 7.75 -2.63
C ASP A 71 -1.99 8.80 -1.53
N GLU A 72 -2.97 8.82 -0.64
CA GLU A 72 -2.96 9.69 0.52
C GLU A 72 -1.81 9.35 1.47
N LYS A 73 -1.58 8.06 1.71
CA LYS A 73 -0.47 7.62 2.57
C LYS A 73 0.89 7.93 1.97
N ILE A 74 1.02 7.82 0.66
CA ILE A 74 2.24 8.22 -0.05
C ILE A 74 2.49 9.72 0.15
N LYS A 75 1.46 10.52 0.01
CA LYS A 75 1.54 11.96 0.18
C LYS A 75 1.99 12.34 1.60
N GLU A 76 1.43 11.68 2.60
CA GLU A 76 1.82 11.91 3.99
C GLU A 76 3.30 11.62 4.22
N GLY A 77 3.79 10.54 3.64
CA GLY A 77 5.20 10.18 3.73
C GLY A 77 6.12 11.18 3.05
N GLN A 78 5.71 11.72 1.91
CA GLN A 78 6.49 12.71 1.19
C GLN A 78 6.61 14.03 1.96
N ILE A 79 5.56 14.42 2.65
CA ILE A 79 5.59 15.62 3.50
C ILE A 79 6.65 15.46 4.59
N TYR A 80 6.76 14.27 5.17
CA TYR A 80 7.76 13.98 6.20
C TYR A 80 9.18 13.99 5.68
N THR A 81 9.40 13.56 4.44
CA THR A 81 10.74 13.45 3.87
C THR A 81 11.24 14.74 3.23
N LYS A 82 10.40 15.76 3.13
CA LYS A 82 10.75 17.03 2.50
C LYS A 82 11.46 18.02 3.43
N ASN A 83 11.68 17.65 4.66
CA ASN A 83 12.36 18.53 5.61
C ASN A 83 13.86 18.28 5.65
#